data_db611ebe38858a356bc91cecdd044b97
#
_entry.id   db611ebe38858a356bc91cecdd044b97
#
_cell.length_a   1.000
_cell.length_b   1.000
_cell.length_c   1.000
_cell.angle_alpha   90.00
_cell.angle_beta   90.00
_cell.angle_gamma   90.00
#
_symmetry.space_group_name_H-M   'P 1'
#
loop_
_entity.id
_entity.type
_entity.pdbx_description
1 polymer ?
#
loop_
_entity_poly.entity_id
_entity_poly.type
_entity_poly.pdbx_seq_one_letter_code
_entity_poly.pdbx_strand_id
1 'polypeptide(L)'
;MKRDNIIFDIIEKEHQRQLKGIELIASENFISDQVMQAMGSCLTNKYAEGYPGKRYYGGCEVVDQSETIAIERLKKLFNAEWANVQPHSGAQANAAVFFAVLNPGDTFLGLNLSHGGHLSHGSPVNSSGVLYHATEYNVKEDTGRVDYDQMEEVALREKPKLIVGGGSAYSRDWDYKRMREIADKVGALLMIDMAHPAGLIAAGLLNNPLEYAHIVTSTTHKTLRGPRGGIILLGKDFENPWGKKTPKGEIKKMSQLLDSAVFPGIQGGPLEHVIAAKAVAFGEALEPEYKTYQAQVKANAAAMAKAFTDKGYKIISGGTDNHSMLIDLRTKFPDLTGKVAEKALVAADITVNKNMVPFDSRSAFQTSGIRVGTPAITTRGAKEPLMGEIVELIDTVLAAPECDKTIGAVREKVNGIMKEYPIFAW
;
A
#
# COMPACT_ATOMS: atom_id res chain seq x y z
N MET A 1 13.55 0.28 -36.46
CA MET A 1 14.62 0.09 -35.44
C MET A 1 14.71 -1.39 -35.11
N LYS A 2 15.89 -1.90 -34.79
CA LYS A 2 16.02 -3.29 -34.28
C LYS A 2 15.45 -3.37 -32.88
N ARG A 3 14.84 -4.51 -32.54
CA ARG A 3 14.37 -4.82 -31.18
C ARG A 3 15.56 -4.81 -30.22
N ASP A 4 15.40 -4.17 -29.07
CA ASP A 4 16.38 -4.20 -27.98
C ASP A 4 16.26 -5.55 -27.22
N ASN A 5 16.93 -6.58 -27.73
CA ASN A 5 16.86 -7.91 -27.17
C ASN A 5 17.39 -7.95 -25.73
N ILE A 6 18.35 -7.09 -25.36
CA ILE A 6 18.93 -7.07 -24.00
C ILE A 6 17.83 -6.79 -22.96
N ILE A 7 17.04 -5.74 -23.19
CA ILE A 7 15.95 -5.38 -22.24
C ILE A 7 14.83 -6.42 -22.30
N PHE A 8 14.44 -6.88 -23.49
CA PHE A 8 13.37 -7.87 -23.60
C PHE A 8 13.73 -9.22 -23.02
N ASP A 9 15.01 -9.65 -23.07
CA ASP A 9 15.50 -10.85 -22.39
C ASP A 9 15.47 -10.70 -20.84
N ILE A 10 15.71 -9.51 -20.32
CA ILE A 10 15.57 -9.21 -18.89
C ILE A 10 14.09 -9.27 -18.47
N ILE A 11 13.19 -8.70 -19.25
CA ILE A 11 11.74 -8.78 -19.01
C ILE A 11 11.28 -10.24 -18.99
N GLU A 12 11.74 -11.06 -19.92
CA GLU A 12 11.41 -12.48 -19.96
C GLU A 12 11.96 -13.23 -18.74
N LYS A 13 13.15 -12.92 -18.27
CA LYS A 13 13.70 -13.50 -17.02
C LYS A 13 12.84 -13.17 -15.82
N GLU A 14 12.38 -11.92 -15.69
CA GLU A 14 11.47 -11.51 -14.62
C GLU A 14 10.11 -12.18 -14.76
N HIS A 15 9.57 -12.30 -15.97
CA HIS A 15 8.34 -13.05 -16.23
C HIS A 15 8.47 -14.51 -15.75
N GLN A 16 9.56 -15.19 -16.08
CA GLN A 16 9.84 -16.55 -15.63
C GLN A 16 10.01 -16.64 -14.11
N ARG A 17 10.61 -15.63 -13.45
CA ARG A 17 10.70 -15.56 -11.99
C ARG A 17 9.31 -15.50 -11.36
N GLN A 18 8.44 -14.64 -11.87
CA GLN A 18 7.07 -14.48 -11.38
C GLN A 18 6.24 -15.75 -11.60
N LEU A 19 6.38 -16.43 -12.74
CA LEU A 19 5.66 -17.67 -13.02
C LEU A 19 6.04 -18.81 -12.07
N LYS A 20 7.33 -18.95 -11.74
CA LYS A 20 7.87 -20.11 -11.01
C LYS A 20 7.81 -19.95 -9.50
N GLY A 21 7.85 -18.72 -8.98
CA GLY A 21 7.95 -18.42 -7.56
C GLY A 21 6.61 -18.18 -6.87
N ILE A 22 6.61 -18.32 -5.55
CA ILE A 22 5.53 -17.90 -4.67
C ILE A 22 5.81 -16.45 -4.23
N GLU A 23 4.93 -15.52 -4.60
CA GLU A 23 5.03 -14.13 -4.21
C GLU A 23 4.20 -13.85 -2.94
N LEU A 24 4.88 -13.48 -1.87
CA LEU A 24 4.28 -13.16 -0.57
C LEU A 24 4.63 -11.76 -0.07
N ILE A 25 5.27 -10.91 -0.88
CA ILE A 25 5.44 -9.50 -0.49
C ILE A 25 4.06 -8.87 -0.38
N ALA A 26 3.69 -8.40 0.82
CA ALA A 26 2.34 -7.90 1.12
C ALA A 26 1.92 -6.67 0.30
N SER A 27 2.88 -5.97 -0.31
CA SER A 27 2.66 -4.81 -1.16
C SER A 27 2.68 -5.12 -2.66
N GLU A 28 2.76 -6.38 -3.05
CA GLU A 28 2.73 -6.82 -4.45
C GLU A 28 1.44 -7.54 -4.81
N ASN A 29 1.08 -7.47 -6.09
CA ASN A 29 -0.06 -8.16 -6.66
C ASN A 29 0.16 -8.31 -8.18
N PHE A 30 -0.62 -9.18 -8.80
CA PHE A 30 -0.64 -9.35 -10.25
C PHE A 30 -1.87 -8.64 -10.82
N ILE A 31 -1.65 -7.77 -11.79
CA ILE A 31 -2.71 -7.05 -12.49
C ILE A 31 -3.33 -7.91 -13.59
N SER A 32 -4.52 -7.57 -14.04
CA SER A 32 -5.18 -8.24 -15.17
C SER A 32 -4.53 -7.88 -16.50
N ASP A 33 -4.78 -8.73 -17.52
CA ASP A 33 -4.33 -8.47 -18.90
C ASP A 33 -4.85 -7.14 -19.43
N GLN A 34 -6.09 -6.75 -19.09
CA GLN A 34 -6.67 -5.47 -19.52
C GLN A 34 -5.92 -4.28 -18.91
N VAL A 35 -5.55 -4.36 -17.63
CA VAL A 35 -4.75 -3.33 -16.97
C VAL A 35 -3.37 -3.24 -17.62
N MET A 36 -2.75 -4.39 -17.94
CA MET A 36 -1.45 -4.43 -18.64
C MET A 36 -1.54 -3.82 -20.05
N GLN A 37 -2.58 -4.13 -20.81
CA GLN A 37 -2.82 -3.56 -22.14
C GLN A 37 -3.01 -2.04 -22.09
N ALA A 38 -3.74 -1.52 -21.11
CA ALA A 38 -3.90 -0.09 -20.90
C ALA A 38 -2.56 0.61 -20.60
N MET A 39 -1.72 -0.03 -19.77
CA MET A 39 -0.36 0.47 -19.46
C MET A 39 0.55 0.57 -20.69
N GLY A 40 0.44 -0.36 -21.64
CA GLY A 40 1.20 -0.39 -22.89
C GLY A 40 0.56 0.36 -24.05
N SER A 41 -0.45 1.21 -23.80
CA SER A 41 -1.22 1.89 -24.85
C SER A 41 -0.53 3.16 -25.40
N CYS A 42 -1.08 3.67 -26.54
CA CYS A 42 -0.63 4.92 -27.16
C CYS A 42 -0.85 6.16 -26.28
N LEU A 43 -1.62 6.06 -25.19
CA LEU A 43 -1.84 7.15 -24.25
C LEU A 43 -0.54 7.63 -23.58
N THR A 44 0.51 6.81 -23.58
CA THR A 44 1.85 7.21 -23.13
C THR A 44 2.43 8.40 -23.91
N ASN A 45 1.95 8.64 -25.14
CA ASN A 45 2.45 9.70 -25.99
C ASN A 45 1.81 11.07 -25.68
N LYS A 46 0.72 11.12 -24.91
CA LYS A 46 -0.06 12.35 -24.72
C LYS A 46 0.42 13.17 -23.53
N TYR A 47 0.70 14.44 -23.76
CA TYR A 47 0.99 15.44 -22.73
C TYR A 47 -0.29 16.20 -22.36
N ALA A 48 -0.71 16.18 -21.10
CA ALA A 48 -2.02 16.66 -20.67
C ALA A 48 -1.98 17.41 -19.33
N GLU A 49 -1.06 18.36 -19.13
CA GLU A 49 -1.02 19.19 -17.91
C GLU A 49 -2.34 19.90 -17.65
N GLY A 50 -2.74 19.95 -16.42
CA GLY A 50 -4.04 20.42 -15.96
C GLY A 50 -4.99 19.28 -15.64
N TYR A 51 -6.28 19.55 -15.69
CA TYR A 51 -7.36 18.61 -15.34
C TYR A 51 -8.40 18.52 -16.46
N PRO A 52 -9.27 17.50 -16.51
CA PRO A 52 -10.30 17.39 -17.54
C PRO A 52 -11.08 18.68 -17.73
N GLY A 53 -11.20 19.13 -18.97
CA GLY A 53 -11.83 20.40 -19.34
C GLY A 53 -11.06 21.68 -18.99
N LYS A 54 -9.88 21.56 -18.37
CA LYS A 54 -9.02 22.69 -17.93
C LYS A 54 -7.54 22.39 -18.19
N ARG A 55 -7.22 21.94 -19.41
CA ARG A 55 -5.86 21.57 -19.79
C ARG A 55 -5.08 22.79 -20.32
N TYR A 56 -3.76 22.72 -20.14
CA TYR A 56 -2.84 23.70 -20.70
C TYR A 56 -2.47 23.38 -22.17
N TYR A 57 -2.78 22.17 -22.64
CA TYR A 57 -2.45 21.67 -23.96
C TYR A 57 -3.71 21.34 -24.77
N GLY A 58 -3.65 21.49 -26.09
CA GLY A 58 -4.71 21.06 -27.00
C GLY A 58 -4.72 19.55 -27.23
N GLY A 59 -5.81 19.04 -27.82
CA GLY A 59 -5.97 17.63 -28.17
C GLY A 59 -6.13 16.71 -26.97
N CYS A 60 -6.74 17.19 -25.87
CA CYS A 60 -6.94 16.43 -24.65
C CYS A 60 -8.37 15.88 -24.50
N GLU A 61 -9.27 16.15 -25.42
CA GLU A 61 -10.69 15.78 -25.38
C GLU A 61 -10.93 14.28 -25.25
N VAL A 62 -9.99 13.45 -25.71
CA VAL A 62 -10.08 11.98 -25.60
C VAL A 62 -9.53 11.50 -24.24
N VAL A 63 -8.37 11.99 -23.83
CA VAL A 63 -7.79 11.60 -22.53
C VAL A 63 -8.60 12.15 -21.34
N ASP A 64 -9.29 13.28 -21.52
CA ASP A 64 -10.25 13.81 -20.55
C ASP A 64 -11.36 12.80 -20.21
N GLN A 65 -11.82 12.03 -21.19
CA GLN A 65 -12.80 10.97 -20.98
C GLN A 65 -12.23 9.85 -20.12
N SER A 66 -11.00 9.42 -20.39
CA SER A 66 -10.30 8.39 -19.64
C SER A 66 -10.11 8.79 -18.17
N GLU A 67 -9.61 10.00 -17.92
CA GLU A 67 -9.40 10.51 -16.57
C GLU A 67 -10.71 10.72 -15.82
N THR A 68 -11.74 11.25 -16.50
CA THR A 68 -13.08 11.41 -15.92
C THR A 68 -13.68 10.06 -15.49
N ILE A 69 -13.56 9.01 -16.33
CA ILE A 69 -14.00 7.65 -15.98
C ILE A 69 -13.24 7.12 -14.76
N ALA A 70 -11.93 7.32 -14.70
CA ALA A 70 -11.14 6.91 -13.55
C ALA A 70 -11.61 7.59 -12.26
N ILE A 71 -11.84 8.91 -12.29
CA ILE A 71 -12.34 9.69 -11.16
C ILE A 71 -13.71 9.19 -10.71
N GLU A 72 -14.67 9.04 -11.63
CA GLU A 72 -16.03 8.64 -11.28
C GLU A 72 -16.12 7.20 -10.76
N ARG A 73 -15.34 6.27 -11.35
CA ARG A 73 -15.25 4.90 -10.83
C ARG A 73 -14.63 4.87 -9.43
N LEU A 74 -13.58 5.65 -9.20
CA LEU A 74 -12.93 5.74 -7.90
C LEU A 74 -13.85 6.33 -6.83
N LYS A 75 -14.58 7.40 -7.15
CA LYS A 75 -15.59 7.99 -6.28
C LYS A 75 -16.67 6.97 -5.90
N LYS A 76 -17.18 6.24 -6.89
CA LYS A 76 -18.18 5.17 -6.66
C LYS A 76 -17.64 4.06 -5.79
N LEU A 77 -16.39 3.63 -6.01
CA LEU A 77 -15.76 2.50 -5.32
C LEU A 77 -15.64 2.74 -3.81
N PHE A 78 -15.31 3.97 -3.40
CA PHE A 78 -15.08 4.33 -2.00
C PHE A 78 -16.19 5.21 -1.40
N ASN A 79 -17.24 5.54 -2.14
CA ASN A 79 -18.26 6.50 -1.75
C ASN A 79 -17.68 7.88 -1.41
N ALA A 80 -16.79 8.38 -2.28
CA ALA A 80 -16.11 9.68 -2.13
C ALA A 80 -16.84 10.79 -2.88
N GLU A 81 -16.85 12.00 -2.33
CA GLU A 81 -17.36 13.18 -3.01
C GLU A 81 -16.39 13.70 -4.08
N TRP A 82 -15.08 13.61 -3.79
CA TRP A 82 -14.02 14.07 -4.69
C TRP A 82 -12.85 13.07 -4.72
N ALA A 83 -12.17 13.01 -5.87
CA ALA A 83 -11.01 12.17 -6.10
C ALA A 83 -10.02 12.82 -7.07
N ASN A 84 -8.71 12.59 -6.83
CA ASN A 84 -7.64 12.91 -7.77
C ASN A 84 -6.87 11.63 -8.10
N VAL A 85 -6.76 11.33 -9.40
CA VAL A 85 -6.13 10.10 -9.92
C VAL A 85 -4.76 10.34 -10.54
N GLN A 86 -4.26 11.58 -10.52
CA GLN A 86 -3.00 11.95 -11.15
C GLN A 86 -1.71 11.61 -10.36
N PRO A 87 -1.70 11.43 -9.01
CA PRO A 87 -0.46 11.09 -8.33
C PRO A 87 0.23 9.88 -8.95
N HIS A 88 1.53 10.02 -9.28
CA HIS A 88 2.33 8.96 -9.90
C HIS A 88 2.62 7.80 -8.96
N SER A 89 2.57 8.04 -7.65
CA SER A 89 2.76 7.03 -6.61
C SER A 89 2.04 7.42 -5.31
N GLY A 90 1.91 6.48 -4.38
CA GLY A 90 1.39 6.77 -3.04
C GLY A 90 2.25 7.79 -2.28
N ALA A 91 3.58 7.71 -2.43
CA ALA A 91 4.49 8.68 -1.82
C ALA A 91 4.26 10.10 -2.35
N GLN A 92 3.98 10.26 -3.66
CA GLN A 92 3.65 11.57 -4.24
C GLN A 92 2.24 12.04 -3.85
N ALA A 93 1.28 11.12 -3.69
CA ALA A 93 -0.03 11.46 -3.12
C ALA A 93 0.12 12.02 -1.70
N ASN A 94 0.91 11.37 -0.83
CA ASN A 94 1.21 11.84 0.50
C ASN A 94 1.95 13.20 0.49
N ALA A 95 2.96 13.33 -0.38
CA ALA A 95 3.72 14.58 -0.54
C ALA A 95 2.81 15.74 -0.98
N ALA A 96 1.85 15.49 -1.90
CA ALA A 96 0.88 16.50 -2.32
C ALA A 96 -0.02 16.95 -1.17
N VAL A 97 -0.49 16.01 -0.34
CA VAL A 97 -1.27 16.37 0.86
C VAL A 97 -0.42 17.20 1.82
N PHE A 98 0.80 16.79 2.14
CA PHE A 98 1.68 17.56 3.02
C PHE A 98 1.96 18.95 2.47
N PHE A 99 2.24 19.07 1.18
CA PHE A 99 2.46 20.35 0.51
C PHE A 99 1.22 21.27 0.55
N ALA A 100 0.01 20.71 0.49
CA ALA A 100 -1.24 21.46 0.56
C ALA A 100 -1.53 22.01 1.97
N VAL A 101 -1.21 21.20 3.02
CA VAL A 101 -1.72 21.44 4.39
C VAL A 101 -0.66 21.87 5.39
N LEU A 102 0.63 21.69 5.10
CA LEU A 102 1.76 22.02 5.97
C LEU A 102 2.69 23.06 5.33
N ASN A 103 3.32 23.87 6.17
CA ASN A 103 4.49 24.65 5.78
C ASN A 103 5.77 23.93 6.28
N PRO A 104 6.94 24.14 5.65
CA PRO A 104 8.20 23.62 6.18
C PRO A 104 8.39 23.95 7.67
N GLY A 105 8.74 22.93 8.45
CA GLY A 105 8.88 23.02 9.92
C GLY A 105 7.59 22.80 10.72
N ASP A 106 6.42 22.75 10.09
CA ASP A 106 5.18 22.40 10.79
C ASP A 106 5.23 20.98 11.35
N THR A 107 4.60 20.77 12.51
CA THR A 107 4.54 19.47 13.17
C THR A 107 3.40 18.62 12.62
N PHE A 108 3.71 17.35 12.36
CA PHE A 108 2.70 16.31 12.13
C PHE A 108 3.02 15.06 12.96
N LEU A 109 2.00 14.20 13.16
CA LEU A 109 2.08 12.97 13.96
C LEU A 109 1.81 11.77 13.09
N GLY A 110 2.72 10.78 13.06
CA GLY A 110 2.60 9.54 12.28
C GLY A 110 2.93 8.29 13.08
N LEU A 111 2.62 7.10 12.55
CA LEU A 111 3.03 5.84 13.15
C LEU A 111 4.55 5.67 12.99
N ASN A 112 5.22 5.32 14.09
CA ASN A 112 6.65 5.02 14.12
C ASN A 112 7.02 3.98 13.05
N LEU A 113 8.06 4.27 12.27
CA LEU A 113 8.50 3.43 11.16
C LEU A 113 8.85 2.00 11.62
N SER A 114 9.51 1.85 12.77
CA SER A 114 9.87 0.55 13.33
C SER A 114 8.68 -0.23 13.89
N HIS A 115 7.55 0.44 14.10
CA HIS A 115 6.29 -0.14 14.57
C HIS A 115 5.28 -0.39 13.43
N GLY A 116 5.74 -0.32 12.19
CA GLY A 116 4.94 -0.61 11.01
C GLY A 116 4.51 0.60 10.19
N GLY A 117 4.99 1.80 10.49
CA GLY A 117 4.76 3.01 9.71
C GLY A 117 5.32 2.91 8.28
N HIS A 118 5.09 3.95 7.48
CA HIS A 118 5.64 4.07 6.13
C HIS A 118 6.72 5.15 6.06
N LEU A 119 7.71 4.99 5.16
CA LEU A 119 8.80 5.97 4.99
C LEU A 119 8.28 7.40 4.79
N SER A 120 7.20 7.59 4.01
CA SER A 120 6.59 8.90 3.77
C SER A 120 5.78 9.44 4.94
N HIS A 121 5.76 8.79 6.08
CA HIS A 121 5.10 9.25 7.31
C HIS A 121 6.09 9.81 8.34
N GLY A 122 7.20 10.42 7.90
CA GLY A 122 8.11 11.14 8.76
C GLY A 122 9.50 10.53 8.92
N SER A 123 9.86 9.51 8.12
CA SER A 123 11.23 8.98 8.16
C SER A 123 12.26 10.09 7.89
N PRO A 124 13.35 10.17 8.68
CA PRO A 124 14.38 11.21 8.52
C PRO A 124 15.07 11.23 7.15
N VAL A 125 15.01 10.11 6.42
CA VAL A 125 15.57 10.01 5.05
C VAL A 125 14.56 10.30 3.96
N ASN A 126 13.30 10.58 4.32
CA ASN A 126 12.24 10.94 3.40
C ASN A 126 11.97 12.45 3.46
N SER A 127 11.49 13.03 2.36
CA SER A 127 11.13 14.47 2.31
C SER A 127 10.17 14.88 3.44
N SER A 128 9.28 13.99 3.89
CA SER A 128 8.37 14.25 5.00
C SER A 128 9.09 14.50 6.33
N GLY A 129 10.15 13.74 6.64
CA GLY A 129 10.97 13.95 7.84
C GLY A 129 12.05 15.03 7.69
N VAL A 130 12.40 15.38 6.42
CA VAL A 130 13.39 16.45 6.14
C VAL A 130 12.74 17.84 6.19
N LEU A 131 11.54 17.99 5.66
CA LEU A 131 10.87 19.28 5.52
C LEU A 131 10.01 19.66 6.72
N TYR A 132 9.47 18.68 7.44
CA TYR A 132 8.51 18.89 8.52
C TYR A 132 9.03 18.30 9.83
N HIS A 133 8.48 18.77 10.94
CA HIS A 133 8.75 18.20 12.26
C HIS A 133 7.84 16.99 12.49
N ALA A 134 8.39 15.80 12.18
CA ALA A 134 7.67 14.55 12.38
C ALA A 134 7.76 14.09 13.84
N THR A 135 6.61 13.85 14.47
CA THR A 135 6.47 13.18 15.76
C THR A 135 5.79 11.84 15.59
N GLU A 136 5.92 10.94 16.55
CA GLU A 136 5.53 9.55 16.39
C GLU A 136 4.60 9.08 17.49
N TYR A 137 3.61 8.22 17.12
CA TYR A 137 2.91 7.34 18.02
C TYR A 137 3.29 5.89 17.76
N ASN A 138 3.04 5.01 18.73
CA ASN A 138 3.52 3.65 18.76
C ASN A 138 2.39 2.63 18.80
N VAL A 139 2.75 1.35 18.67
CA VAL A 139 1.92 0.24 19.12
C VAL A 139 2.23 -0.11 20.56
N LYS A 140 1.29 -0.73 21.28
CA LYS A 140 1.49 -1.28 22.62
C LYS A 140 2.43 -2.48 22.56
N GLU A 141 3.38 -2.56 23.49
CA GLU A 141 4.40 -3.61 23.49
C GLU A 141 3.81 -5.00 23.74
N ASP A 142 2.82 -5.09 24.62
CA ASP A 142 2.16 -6.33 24.99
C ASP A 142 1.27 -6.91 23.89
N THR A 143 0.50 -6.04 23.20
CA THR A 143 -0.49 -6.45 22.21
C THR A 143 -0.05 -6.29 20.76
N GLY A 144 0.95 -5.44 20.47
CA GLY A 144 1.32 -5.05 19.10
C GLY A 144 0.23 -4.26 18.36
N ARG A 145 -0.78 -3.74 19.08
CA ARG A 145 -1.87 -2.92 18.52
C ARG A 145 -1.58 -1.45 18.72
N VAL A 146 -2.09 -0.60 17.81
CA VAL A 146 -1.94 0.87 17.91
C VAL A 146 -2.35 1.36 19.29
N ASP A 147 -1.50 2.16 19.91
CA ASP A 147 -1.77 2.80 21.20
C ASP A 147 -2.44 4.16 20.98
N TYR A 148 -3.77 4.15 20.92
CA TYR A 148 -4.56 5.38 20.72
C TYR A 148 -4.50 6.33 21.92
N ASP A 149 -4.22 5.81 23.13
CA ASP A 149 -4.10 6.65 24.32
C ASP A 149 -2.77 7.41 24.28
N GLN A 150 -1.68 6.74 23.94
CA GLN A 150 -0.39 7.39 23.69
C GLN A 150 -0.46 8.36 22.51
N MET A 151 -1.20 7.99 21.42
CA MET A 151 -1.42 8.90 20.29
C MET A 151 -2.08 10.20 20.76
N GLU A 152 -3.10 10.13 21.62
CA GLU A 152 -3.78 11.31 22.18
C GLU A 152 -2.83 12.13 23.05
N GLU A 153 -2.06 11.49 23.94
CA GLU A 153 -1.07 12.17 24.79
C GLU A 153 -0.06 12.95 23.95
N VAL A 154 0.52 12.29 22.93
CA VAL A 154 1.48 12.95 22.02
C VAL A 154 0.82 14.08 21.24
N ALA A 155 -0.40 13.89 20.74
CA ALA A 155 -1.12 14.93 20.00
C ALA A 155 -1.40 16.16 20.87
N LEU A 156 -1.79 15.97 22.13
CA LEU A 156 -2.03 17.08 23.09
C LEU A 156 -0.73 17.85 23.41
N ARG A 157 0.38 17.16 23.53
CA ARG A 157 1.69 17.73 23.83
C ARG A 157 2.28 18.48 22.64
N GLU A 158 2.30 17.84 21.46
CA GLU A 158 2.99 18.34 20.27
C GLU A 158 2.11 19.25 19.39
N LYS A 159 0.79 19.19 19.56
CA LYS A 159 -0.21 19.97 18.80
C LYS A 159 0.04 19.96 17.29
N PRO A 160 0.10 18.77 16.67
CA PRO A 160 0.36 18.64 15.25
C PRO A 160 -0.74 19.32 14.43
N LYS A 161 -0.40 19.82 13.24
CA LYS A 161 -1.39 20.30 12.26
C LYS A 161 -2.04 19.19 11.46
N LEU A 162 -1.36 18.02 11.38
CA LEU A 162 -1.80 16.85 10.66
C LEU A 162 -1.51 15.59 11.49
N ILE A 163 -2.49 14.71 11.61
CA ILE A 163 -2.31 13.34 12.11
C ILE A 163 -2.42 12.40 10.93
N VAL A 164 -1.44 11.49 10.78
CA VAL A 164 -1.37 10.51 9.70
C VAL A 164 -1.61 9.12 10.27
N GLY A 165 -2.66 8.45 9.79
CA GLY A 165 -2.94 7.05 10.06
C GLY A 165 -2.60 6.18 8.84
N GLY A 166 -2.39 4.90 9.12
CA GLY A 166 -1.99 3.93 8.11
C GLY A 166 -0.61 3.34 8.39
N GLY A 167 -0.33 2.18 7.84
CA GLY A 167 0.93 1.49 8.07
C GLY A 167 1.23 0.44 7.02
N SER A 168 2.52 0.15 6.85
CA SER A 168 3.03 -0.84 5.90
C SER A 168 3.06 -2.25 6.48
N ALA A 169 3.16 -2.39 7.81
CA ALA A 169 3.31 -3.66 8.50
C ALA A 169 2.36 -3.79 9.71
N TYR A 170 1.18 -3.19 9.62
CA TYR A 170 0.14 -3.29 10.64
C TYR A 170 -0.98 -4.21 10.16
N SER A 171 -1.21 -5.30 10.88
CA SER A 171 -2.07 -6.41 10.44
C SER A 171 -3.52 -6.31 10.94
N ARG A 172 -3.87 -5.28 11.72
CA ARG A 172 -5.22 -5.11 12.28
C ARG A 172 -5.98 -4.01 11.58
N ASP A 173 -7.30 -4.01 11.73
CA ASP A 173 -8.14 -2.90 11.31
C ASP A 173 -7.90 -1.68 12.21
N TRP A 174 -8.22 -0.50 11.71
CA TRP A 174 -7.96 0.78 12.36
C TRP A 174 -9.23 1.34 12.98
N ASP A 175 -9.11 1.96 14.16
CA ASP A 175 -10.19 2.76 14.74
C ASP A 175 -10.11 4.21 14.23
N TYR A 176 -10.58 4.43 13.00
CA TYR A 176 -10.58 5.76 12.38
C TYR A 176 -11.45 6.77 13.15
N LYS A 177 -12.51 6.30 13.82
CA LYS A 177 -13.35 7.17 14.66
C LYS A 177 -12.55 7.73 15.83
N ARG A 178 -11.82 6.88 16.55
CA ARG A 178 -10.97 7.31 17.66
C ARG A 178 -9.86 8.25 17.18
N MET A 179 -9.25 7.97 16.03
CA MET A 179 -8.26 8.87 15.43
C MET A 179 -8.84 10.25 15.10
N ARG A 180 -10.07 10.29 14.58
CA ARG A 180 -10.76 11.53 14.28
C ARG A 180 -11.06 12.32 15.55
N GLU A 181 -11.53 11.69 16.61
CA GLU A 181 -11.76 12.31 17.91
C GLU A 181 -10.48 12.94 18.48
N ILE A 182 -9.33 12.26 18.34
CA ILE A 182 -8.03 12.78 18.75
C ILE A 182 -7.65 14.01 17.91
N ALA A 183 -7.81 13.93 16.59
CA ALA A 183 -7.49 15.05 15.69
C ALA A 183 -8.33 16.29 16.00
N ASP A 184 -9.63 16.10 16.23
CA ASP A 184 -10.56 17.20 16.57
C ASP A 184 -10.20 17.88 17.89
N LYS A 185 -9.75 17.13 18.91
CA LYS A 185 -9.32 17.66 20.21
C LYS A 185 -8.16 18.67 20.11
N VAL A 186 -7.28 18.47 19.13
CA VAL A 186 -6.08 19.33 18.95
C VAL A 186 -6.19 20.27 17.76
N GLY A 187 -7.32 20.24 17.03
CA GLY A 187 -7.54 21.05 15.84
C GLY A 187 -6.70 20.63 14.64
N ALA A 188 -6.25 19.37 14.59
CA ALA A 188 -5.48 18.82 13.50
C ALA A 188 -6.39 18.30 12.38
N LEU A 189 -5.88 18.29 11.14
CA LEU A 189 -6.47 17.46 10.09
C LEU A 189 -6.10 15.98 10.31
N LEU A 190 -7.00 15.08 9.94
CA LEU A 190 -6.73 13.63 9.90
C LEU A 190 -6.55 13.19 8.45
N MET A 191 -5.39 12.65 8.13
CA MET A 191 -5.09 11.97 6.87
C MET A 191 -4.95 10.47 7.12
N ILE A 192 -5.56 9.66 6.28
CA ILE A 192 -5.38 8.20 6.32
C ILE A 192 -4.77 7.73 5.01
N ASP A 193 -3.59 7.11 5.11
CA ASP A 193 -2.98 6.35 4.02
C ASP A 193 -3.48 4.90 4.09
N MET A 194 -4.48 4.57 3.26
CA MET A 194 -5.08 3.24 3.21
C MET A 194 -4.41 2.32 2.18
N ALA A 195 -3.20 2.63 1.73
CA ALA A 195 -2.54 1.94 0.61
C ALA A 195 -2.53 0.41 0.74
N HIS A 196 -2.23 -0.12 1.92
CA HIS A 196 -2.18 -1.55 2.12
C HIS A 196 -3.56 -2.23 2.07
N PRO A 197 -4.55 -1.83 2.86
CA PRO A 197 -5.86 -2.47 2.89
C PRO A 197 -6.87 -1.95 1.86
N ALA A 198 -6.49 -1.05 0.93
CA ALA A 198 -7.43 -0.35 0.04
C ALA A 198 -8.40 -1.28 -0.71
N GLY A 199 -7.93 -2.44 -1.19
CA GLY A 199 -8.79 -3.41 -1.87
C GLY A 199 -9.82 -4.04 -0.94
N LEU A 200 -9.45 -4.34 0.30
CA LEU A 200 -10.36 -4.88 1.32
C LEU A 200 -11.40 -3.85 1.75
N ILE A 201 -10.99 -2.58 1.85
CA ILE A 201 -11.88 -1.45 2.15
C ILE A 201 -12.88 -1.25 1.00
N ALA A 202 -12.40 -1.26 -0.25
CA ALA A 202 -13.24 -1.16 -1.44
C ALA A 202 -14.30 -2.29 -1.52
N ALA A 203 -13.94 -3.48 -1.06
CA ALA A 203 -14.85 -4.64 -0.99
C ALA A 203 -15.81 -4.61 0.22
N GLY A 204 -15.69 -3.60 1.12
CA GLY A 204 -16.51 -3.50 2.33
C GLY A 204 -16.17 -4.54 3.40
N LEU A 205 -14.92 -5.02 3.44
CA LEU A 205 -14.45 -6.06 4.37
C LEU A 205 -13.64 -5.50 5.55
N LEU A 206 -13.35 -4.20 5.54
CA LEU A 206 -12.70 -3.41 6.60
C LEU A 206 -13.38 -2.04 6.72
N ASN A 207 -13.12 -1.36 7.83
CA ASN A 207 -13.63 -0.01 8.07
C ASN A 207 -13.22 0.97 6.94
N ASN A 208 -14.15 1.83 6.54
CA ASN A 208 -13.88 2.83 5.51
C ASN A 208 -13.38 4.13 6.14
N PRO A 209 -12.12 4.56 5.90
CA PRO A 209 -11.59 5.79 6.47
C PRO A 209 -12.29 7.06 5.98
N LEU A 210 -12.96 7.04 4.81
CA LEU A 210 -13.63 8.22 4.26
C LEU A 210 -14.81 8.70 5.12
N GLU A 211 -15.31 7.86 6.03
CA GLU A 211 -16.37 8.25 6.97
C GLU A 211 -15.84 9.20 8.06
N TYR A 212 -14.54 9.16 8.36
CA TYR A 212 -13.94 9.86 9.49
C TYR A 212 -12.80 10.79 9.11
N ALA A 213 -11.96 10.42 8.14
CA ALA A 213 -10.79 11.18 7.76
C ALA A 213 -11.16 12.44 6.98
N HIS A 214 -10.35 13.49 7.16
CA HIS A 214 -10.44 14.69 6.32
C HIS A 214 -9.91 14.43 4.92
N ILE A 215 -8.82 13.67 4.80
CA ILE A 215 -8.15 13.36 3.53
C ILE A 215 -7.73 11.88 3.56
N VAL A 216 -7.92 11.18 2.46
CA VAL A 216 -7.47 9.79 2.31
C VAL A 216 -6.55 9.67 1.12
N THR A 217 -5.44 8.98 1.28
CA THR A 217 -4.51 8.63 0.20
C THR A 217 -4.41 7.12 0.04
N SER A 218 -4.00 6.70 -1.13
CA SER A 218 -3.69 5.29 -1.36
C SER A 218 -2.73 5.12 -2.54
N THR A 219 -2.14 3.91 -2.61
CA THR A 219 -1.61 3.35 -3.85
C THR A 219 -2.72 2.61 -4.59
N THR A 220 -2.48 2.29 -5.87
CA THR A 220 -3.42 1.53 -6.69
C THR A 220 -3.01 0.08 -6.93
N HIS A 221 -1.79 -0.33 -6.57
CA HIS A 221 -1.14 -1.56 -7.02
C HIS A 221 -0.96 -2.66 -5.95
N LYS A 222 -1.49 -2.49 -4.73
CA LYS A 222 -1.40 -3.50 -3.66
C LYS A 222 -2.67 -4.37 -3.65
N THR A 223 -3.42 -4.38 -2.56
CA THR A 223 -4.69 -5.11 -2.51
C THR A 223 -5.70 -4.60 -3.55
N LEU A 224 -5.61 -3.33 -3.96
CA LEU A 224 -6.50 -2.76 -4.98
C LEU A 224 -6.26 -3.34 -6.39
N ARG A 225 -5.15 -4.03 -6.62
CA ARG A 225 -4.84 -4.81 -7.83
C ARG A 225 -4.84 -4.01 -9.14
N GLY A 226 -4.45 -2.74 -9.07
CA GLY A 226 -4.31 -1.86 -10.23
C GLY A 226 -2.85 -1.62 -10.64
N PRO A 227 -2.62 -0.70 -11.57
CA PRO A 227 -1.27 -0.31 -11.98
C PRO A 227 -0.57 0.42 -10.84
N ARG A 228 0.77 0.50 -10.89
CA ARG A 228 1.52 1.33 -9.94
C ARG A 228 1.14 2.79 -10.10
N GLY A 229 0.68 3.40 -9.01
CA GLY A 229 0.20 4.78 -8.99
C GLY A 229 -0.30 5.16 -7.60
N GLY A 230 -0.74 6.41 -7.45
CA GLY A 230 -1.36 6.95 -6.25
C GLY A 230 -2.70 7.62 -6.53
N ILE A 231 -3.47 7.83 -5.48
CA ILE A 231 -4.77 8.51 -5.49
C ILE A 231 -4.95 9.34 -4.23
N ILE A 232 -5.77 10.39 -4.33
CA ILE A 232 -6.22 11.19 -3.18
C ILE A 232 -7.74 11.26 -3.22
N LEU A 233 -8.39 11.14 -2.07
CA LEU A 233 -9.84 11.08 -1.91
C LEU A 233 -10.30 12.01 -0.79
N LEU A 234 -11.50 12.57 -0.95
CA LEU A 234 -12.25 13.22 0.11
C LEU A 234 -13.62 12.54 0.22
N GLY A 235 -13.96 12.04 1.42
CA GLY A 235 -15.30 11.54 1.71
C GLY A 235 -16.34 12.67 1.60
N LYS A 236 -15.97 13.84 2.09
CA LYS A 236 -16.72 15.08 1.96
C LYS A 236 -15.77 16.23 1.69
N ASP A 237 -16.06 17.07 0.70
CA ASP A 237 -15.25 18.25 0.41
C ASP A 237 -15.63 19.41 1.36
N PHE A 238 -14.65 20.18 1.80
CA PHE A 238 -14.84 21.23 2.81
C PHE A 238 -13.99 22.47 2.52
N GLU A 239 -14.36 23.61 3.09
CA GLU A 239 -13.58 24.81 3.01
C GLU A 239 -12.25 24.66 3.76
N ASN A 240 -11.16 25.16 3.18
CA ASN A 240 -9.88 25.10 3.84
C ASN A 240 -9.86 25.90 5.14
N PRO A 241 -9.29 25.37 6.24
CA PRO A 241 -9.35 26.01 7.56
C PRO A 241 -8.45 27.27 7.69
N TRP A 242 -7.64 27.55 6.66
CA TRP A 242 -6.71 28.70 6.67
C TRP A 242 -7.27 29.94 5.98
N GLY A 243 -8.51 29.90 5.49
CA GLY A 243 -9.13 31.01 4.79
C GLY A 243 -8.46 31.41 3.47
N LYS A 244 -7.71 30.50 2.85
CA LYS A 244 -7.12 30.73 1.52
C LYS A 244 -8.23 30.96 0.50
N LYS A 245 -8.15 32.07 -0.27
CA LYS A 245 -9.22 32.50 -1.19
C LYS A 245 -8.86 32.32 -2.66
N THR A 246 -9.90 32.21 -3.48
CA THR A 246 -9.82 32.33 -4.94
C THR A 246 -9.58 33.80 -5.33
N PRO A 247 -9.18 34.09 -6.59
CA PRO A 247 -9.10 35.47 -7.10
C PRO A 247 -10.42 36.23 -7.00
N LYS A 248 -11.56 35.53 -6.94
CA LYS A 248 -12.89 36.11 -6.76
C LYS A 248 -13.28 36.41 -5.29
N GLY A 249 -12.38 36.07 -4.35
CA GLY A 249 -12.61 36.32 -2.89
C GLY A 249 -13.33 35.21 -2.15
N GLU A 250 -13.74 34.11 -2.81
CA GLU A 250 -14.38 32.94 -2.21
C GLU A 250 -13.35 32.07 -1.49
N ILE A 251 -13.71 31.45 -0.36
CA ILE A 251 -12.82 30.51 0.34
C ILE A 251 -12.66 29.25 -0.55
N LYS A 252 -11.41 28.87 -0.80
CA LYS A 252 -11.11 27.65 -1.57
C LYS A 252 -11.54 26.42 -0.79
N LYS A 253 -12.13 25.46 -1.50
CA LYS A 253 -12.33 24.11 -0.97
C LYS A 253 -11.02 23.35 -0.87
N MET A 254 -10.99 22.30 -0.02
CA MET A 254 -9.81 21.44 0.15
C MET A 254 -9.44 20.74 -1.16
N SER A 255 -10.42 20.28 -1.93
CA SER A 255 -10.20 19.70 -3.27
C SER A 255 -9.37 20.60 -4.19
N GLN A 256 -9.63 21.91 -4.20
CA GLN A 256 -8.89 22.87 -5.03
C GLN A 256 -7.43 23.06 -4.55
N LEU A 257 -7.19 22.93 -3.24
CA LEU A 257 -5.82 22.97 -2.70
C LEU A 257 -5.05 21.70 -3.05
N LEU A 258 -5.70 20.55 -2.95
CA LEU A 258 -5.10 19.26 -3.28
C LEU A 258 -4.81 19.14 -4.78
N ASP A 259 -5.74 19.57 -5.66
CA ASP A 259 -5.49 19.62 -7.09
C ASP A 259 -4.28 20.51 -7.40
N SER A 260 -4.23 21.71 -6.82
CA SER A 260 -3.09 22.63 -7.01
C SER A 260 -1.78 22.08 -6.47
N ALA A 261 -1.83 21.28 -5.40
CA ALA A 261 -0.66 20.64 -4.81
C ALA A 261 -0.13 19.50 -5.70
N VAL A 262 -1.02 18.72 -6.33
CA VAL A 262 -0.62 17.69 -7.29
C VAL A 262 -0.06 18.39 -8.55
N PHE A 263 -0.87 19.20 -9.20
CA PHE A 263 -0.45 19.96 -10.38
C PHE A 263 -0.88 21.43 -10.24
N PRO A 264 0.02 22.40 -10.40
CA PRO A 264 1.45 22.26 -10.74
C PRO A 264 2.41 22.09 -9.54
N GLY A 265 1.90 21.84 -8.33
CA GLY A 265 2.69 21.90 -7.09
C GLY A 265 3.90 20.96 -7.07
N ILE A 266 3.68 19.66 -7.28
CA ILE A 266 4.74 18.63 -7.20
C ILE A 266 4.90 17.78 -8.46
N GLN A 267 3.96 17.84 -9.41
CA GLN A 267 3.98 17.09 -10.65
C GLN A 267 3.78 18.04 -11.85
N GLY A 268 4.23 17.60 -13.04
CA GLY A 268 3.92 18.15 -14.35
C GLY A 268 2.86 17.31 -15.07
N GLY A 269 3.14 16.88 -16.30
CA GLY A 269 2.22 16.08 -17.11
C GLY A 269 1.80 14.77 -16.44
N PRO A 270 0.50 14.46 -16.42
CA PRO A 270 0.00 13.21 -15.87
C PRO A 270 0.37 12.02 -16.78
N LEU A 271 0.40 10.82 -16.20
CA LEU A 271 0.66 9.58 -16.92
C LEU A 271 -0.67 9.01 -17.43
N GLU A 272 -1.12 9.43 -18.60
CA GLU A 272 -2.46 9.11 -19.12
C GLU A 272 -2.67 7.61 -19.36
N HIS A 273 -1.63 6.86 -19.74
CA HIS A 273 -1.67 5.41 -19.84
C HIS A 273 -1.86 4.73 -18.47
N VAL A 274 -1.28 5.28 -17.40
CA VAL A 274 -1.49 4.80 -16.03
C VAL A 274 -2.89 5.15 -15.55
N ILE A 275 -3.39 6.35 -15.87
CA ILE A 275 -4.75 6.78 -15.51
C ILE A 275 -5.80 5.88 -16.19
N ALA A 276 -5.60 5.56 -17.48
CA ALA A 276 -6.45 4.60 -18.18
C ALA A 276 -6.41 3.21 -17.53
N ALA A 277 -5.24 2.74 -17.15
CA ALA A 277 -5.08 1.47 -16.43
C ALA A 277 -5.73 1.51 -15.03
N LYS A 278 -5.69 2.65 -14.32
CA LYS A 278 -6.46 2.88 -13.09
C LYS A 278 -7.98 2.79 -13.37
N ALA A 279 -8.45 3.41 -14.45
CA ALA A 279 -9.86 3.35 -14.83
C ALA A 279 -10.33 1.90 -15.06
N VAL A 280 -9.51 1.07 -15.74
CA VAL A 280 -9.79 -0.36 -15.92
C VAL A 280 -9.85 -1.07 -14.58
N ALA A 281 -8.81 -0.93 -13.75
CA ALA A 281 -8.73 -1.59 -12.45
C ALA A 281 -9.88 -1.20 -11.49
N PHE A 282 -10.29 0.07 -11.49
CA PHE A 282 -11.44 0.52 -10.69
C PHE A 282 -12.75 -0.04 -11.24
N GLY A 283 -12.85 -0.24 -12.57
CA GLY A 283 -13.98 -0.95 -13.18
C GLY A 283 -14.06 -2.39 -12.70
N GLU A 284 -12.95 -3.13 -12.74
CA GLU A 284 -12.85 -4.50 -12.21
C GLU A 284 -13.18 -4.56 -10.71
N ALA A 285 -12.73 -3.56 -9.93
CA ALA A 285 -13.00 -3.51 -8.50
C ALA A 285 -14.47 -3.22 -8.14
N LEU A 286 -15.26 -2.71 -9.07
CA LEU A 286 -16.72 -2.52 -8.92
C LEU A 286 -17.54 -3.77 -9.21
N GLU A 287 -16.94 -4.82 -9.80
CA GLU A 287 -17.63 -6.06 -10.12
C GLU A 287 -17.77 -6.97 -8.89
N PRO A 288 -18.85 -7.80 -8.80
CA PRO A 288 -19.09 -8.67 -7.65
C PRO A 288 -17.95 -9.67 -7.38
N GLU A 289 -17.27 -10.13 -8.41
CA GLU A 289 -16.15 -11.08 -8.35
C GLU A 289 -14.97 -10.51 -7.56
N TYR A 290 -14.80 -9.19 -7.58
CA TYR A 290 -13.76 -8.53 -6.81
C TYR A 290 -13.95 -8.68 -5.30
N LYS A 291 -15.19 -8.59 -4.82
CA LYS A 291 -15.52 -8.84 -3.42
C LYS A 291 -15.21 -10.28 -3.01
N THR A 292 -15.51 -11.24 -3.88
CA THR A 292 -15.17 -12.66 -3.69
C THR A 292 -13.65 -12.85 -3.60
N TYR A 293 -12.90 -12.21 -4.50
CA TYR A 293 -11.45 -12.22 -4.47
C TYR A 293 -10.88 -11.66 -3.16
N GLN A 294 -11.35 -10.50 -2.72
CA GLN A 294 -10.87 -9.86 -1.48
C GLN A 294 -11.24 -10.68 -0.23
N ALA A 295 -12.41 -11.33 -0.22
CA ALA A 295 -12.78 -12.25 0.84
C ALA A 295 -11.82 -13.45 0.90
N GLN A 296 -11.40 -13.98 -0.27
CA GLN A 296 -10.41 -15.05 -0.33
C GLN A 296 -9.02 -14.58 0.12
N VAL A 297 -8.61 -13.35 -0.22
CA VAL A 297 -7.35 -12.75 0.29
C VAL A 297 -7.32 -12.77 1.82
N LYS A 298 -8.42 -12.34 2.44
CA LYS A 298 -8.56 -12.32 3.91
C LYS A 298 -8.58 -13.73 4.53
N ALA A 299 -9.30 -14.66 3.90
CA ALA A 299 -9.35 -16.06 4.34
C ALA A 299 -7.97 -16.73 4.26
N ASN A 300 -7.25 -16.53 3.16
CA ASN A 300 -5.89 -17.02 2.98
C ASN A 300 -4.94 -16.44 4.03
N ALA A 301 -5.04 -15.15 4.33
CA ALA A 301 -4.22 -14.51 5.36
C ALA A 301 -4.48 -15.09 6.75
N ALA A 302 -5.74 -15.32 7.11
CA ALA A 302 -6.11 -15.94 8.38
C ALA A 302 -5.60 -17.39 8.47
N ALA A 303 -5.73 -18.18 7.40
CA ALA A 303 -5.22 -19.56 7.34
C ALA A 303 -3.69 -19.61 7.45
N MET A 304 -2.99 -18.72 6.75
CA MET A 304 -1.52 -18.62 6.82
C MET A 304 -1.05 -18.20 8.21
N ALA A 305 -1.70 -17.21 8.84
CA ALA A 305 -1.38 -16.78 10.20
C ALA A 305 -1.57 -17.91 11.21
N LYS A 306 -2.67 -18.67 11.08
CA LYS A 306 -2.91 -19.87 11.92
C LYS A 306 -1.81 -20.91 11.72
N ALA A 307 -1.44 -21.22 10.49
CA ALA A 307 -0.40 -22.21 10.20
C ALA A 307 0.97 -21.80 10.80
N PHE A 308 1.34 -20.53 10.74
CA PHE A 308 2.55 -20.03 11.41
C PHE A 308 2.46 -20.17 12.94
N THR A 309 1.31 -19.84 13.53
CA THR A 309 1.10 -19.97 14.98
C THR A 309 1.16 -21.43 15.43
N ASP A 310 0.54 -22.34 14.69
CA ASP A 310 0.56 -23.80 14.97
C ASP A 310 2.00 -24.35 14.91
N LYS A 311 2.90 -23.72 14.15
CA LYS A 311 4.33 -24.06 14.08
C LYS A 311 5.20 -23.33 15.13
N GLY A 312 4.59 -22.59 16.05
CA GLY A 312 5.29 -21.92 17.15
C GLY A 312 5.89 -20.56 16.81
N TYR A 313 5.52 -19.95 15.68
CA TYR A 313 5.90 -18.55 15.38
C TYR A 313 4.97 -17.58 16.10
N LYS A 314 5.51 -16.44 16.50
CA LYS A 314 4.73 -15.31 17.01
C LYS A 314 4.33 -14.39 15.86
N ILE A 315 3.02 -14.20 15.67
CA ILE A 315 2.49 -13.16 14.79
C ILE A 315 2.31 -11.89 15.62
N ILE A 316 2.91 -10.79 15.17
CA ILE A 316 2.73 -9.48 15.83
C ILE A 316 1.25 -9.11 15.80
N SER A 317 0.73 -8.55 16.87
CA SER A 317 -0.69 -8.30 17.16
C SER A 317 -1.57 -9.54 17.32
N GLY A 318 -0.99 -10.75 17.41
CA GLY A 318 -1.71 -12.01 17.66
C GLY A 318 -2.55 -12.51 16.48
N GLY A 319 -2.25 -12.07 15.23
CA GLY A 319 -2.96 -12.51 14.04
C GLY A 319 -3.17 -11.37 13.03
N THR A 320 -4.13 -11.54 12.11
CA THR A 320 -4.43 -10.55 11.08
C THR A 320 -5.93 -10.38 10.85
N ASP A 321 -6.36 -9.14 10.60
CA ASP A 321 -7.71 -8.78 10.15
C ASP A 321 -7.72 -8.45 8.66
N ASN A 322 -6.54 -8.32 8.03
CA ASN A 322 -6.37 -7.89 6.65
C ASN A 322 -5.62 -8.94 5.78
N HIS A 323 -4.82 -8.51 4.83
CA HIS A 323 -4.09 -9.31 3.84
C HIS A 323 -2.67 -9.68 4.23
N SER A 324 -2.14 -9.15 5.34
CA SER A 324 -0.72 -9.25 5.69
C SER A 324 -0.51 -9.65 7.14
N MET A 325 0.67 -10.14 7.44
CA MET A 325 1.11 -10.43 8.81
C MET A 325 2.61 -10.18 8.95
N LEU A 326 3.00 -9.80 10.16
CA LEU A 326 4.38 -9.63 10.56
C LEU A 326 4.75 -10.76 11.53
N ILE A 327 5.77 -11.54 11.15
CA ILE A 327 6.21 -12.73 11.85
C ILE A 327 7.49 -12.40 12.62
N ASP A 328 7.47 -12.57 13.94
CA ASP A 328 8.65 -12.49 14.79
C ASP A 328 9.37 -13.84 14.79
N LEU A 329 10.55 -13.88 14.22
CA LEU A 329 11.35 -15.11 14.10
C LEU A 329 11.99 -15.54 15.43
N ARG A 330 12.22 -14.60 16.36
CA ARG A 330 12.95 -14.83 17.61
C ARG A 330 12.31 -15.88 18.50
N THR A 331 10.98 -16.03 18.43
CA THR A 331 10.25 -16.99 19.26
C THR A 331 10.65 -18.43 18.94
N LYS A 332 10.88 -18.74 17.68
CA LYS A 332 11.21 -20.09 17.21
C LYS A 332 12.71 -20.27 16.91
N PHE A 333 13.32 -19.26 16.31
CA PHE A 333 14.72 -19.25 15.91
C PHE A 333 15.41 -17.99 16.44
N PRO A 334 15.85 -17.97 17.73
CA PRO A 334 16.37 -16.77 18.38
C PRO A 334 17.54 -16.08 17.66
N ASP A 335 18.38 -16.85 17.00
CA ASP A 335 19.56 -16.34 16.31
C ASP A 335 19.30 -15.97 14.84
N LEU A 336 18.17 -16.39 14.28
CA LEU A 336 17.82 -16.12 12.88
C LEU A 336 17.43 -14.66 12.70
N THR A 337 18.11 -13.97 11.77
CA THR A 337 17.76 -12.59 11.40
C THR A 337 16.78 -12.59 10.21
N GLY A 338 15.98 -11.53 10.10
CA GLY A 338 15.12 -11.33 8.92
C GLY A 338 15.91 -11.31 7.62
N LYS A 339 17.15 -10.76 7.65
CA LYS A 339 18.04 -10.73 6.48
C LYS A 339 18.43 -12.13 5.99
N VAL A 340 18.79 -13.03 6.91
CA VAL A 340 19.14 -14.41 6.56
C VAL A 340 17.90 -15.17 6.08
N ALA A 341 16.77 -15.00 6.76
CA ALA A 341 15.51 -15.60 6.39
C ALA A 341 15.05 -15.17 4.98
N GLU A 342 15.05 -13.87 4.69
CA GLU A 342 14.72 -13.32 3.36
C GLU A 342 15.62 -13.93 2.28
N LYS A 343 16.95 -13.94 2.48
CA LYS A 343 17.90 -14.49 1.51
C LYS A 343 17.65 -15.97 1.22
N ALA A 344 17.42 -16.78 2.26
CA ALA A 344 17.20 -18.22 2.12
C ALA A 344 15.87 -18.53 1.41
N LEU A 345 14.80 -17.81 1.76
CA LEU A 345 13.47 -17.97 1.16
C LEU A 345 13.47 -17.55 -0.32
N VAL A 346 14.09 -16.41 -0.65
CA VAL A 346 14.24 -15.98 -2.05
C VAL A 346 15.02 -16.99 -2.87
N ALA A 347 16.05 -17.62 -2.30
CA ALA A 347 16.79 -18.69 -2.98
C ALA A 347 15.95 -19.97 -3.19
N ALA A 348 14.87 -20.15 -2.45
CA ALA A 348 13.89 -21.21 -2.60
C ALA A 348 12.68 -20.80 -3.48
N ASP A 349 12.76 -19.67 -4.20
CA ASP A 349 11.67 -19.07 -4.99
C ASP A 349 10.41 -18.72 -4.15
N ILE A 350 10.60 -18.40 -2.87
CA ILE A 350 9.55 -17.83 -2.00
C ILE A 350 9.93 -16.39 -1.68
N THR A 351 9.26 -15.42 -2.30
CA THR A 351 9.59 -14.01 -2.17
C THR A 351 8.88 -13.38 -0.97
N VAL A 352 9.66 -12.90 -0.01
CA VAL A 352 9.21 -12.16 1.19
C VAL A 352 10.10 -10.95 1.40
N ASN A 353 9.76 -10.08 2.35
CA ASN A 353 10.71 -9.05 2.78
C ASN A 353 11.03 -9.18 4.28
N LYS A 354 12.31 -8.94 4.63
CA LYS A 354 12.68 -8.72 6.02
C LYS A 354 11.98 -7.47 6.56
N ASN A 355 11.60 -7.50 7.83
CA ASN A 355 10.91 -6.40 8.47
C ASN A 355 11.30 -6.30 9.93
N MET A 356 11.47 -5.07 10.44
CA MET A 356 11.58 -4.86 11.88
C MET A 356 10.28 -5.28 12.55
N VAL A 357 10.39 -5.87 13.73
CA VAL A 357 9.24 -6.06 14.62
C VAL A 357 9.19 -4.88 15.60
N PRO A 358 8.01 -4.50 16.12
CA PRO A 358 7.95 -3.45 17.15
C PRO A 358 8.92 -3.76 18.29
N PHE A 359 9.62 -2.73 18.77
CA PHE A 359 10.65 -2.85 19.83
C PHE A 359 11.80 -3.81 19.46
N ASP A 360 12.15 -3.85 18.17
CA ASP A 360 13.25 -4.69 17.69
C ASP A 360 14.58 -4.21 18.23
N SER A 361 15.35 -5.11 18.83
CA SER A 361 16.72 -4.83 19.30
C SER A 361 17.78 -4.87 18.19
N ARG A 362 17.40 -5.41 17.00
CA ARG A 362 18.29 -5.48 15.84
C ARG A 362 18.09 -4.26 14.95
N SER A 363 19.14 -3.91 14.20
CA SER A 363 19.07 -2.78 13.25
C SER A 363 18.12 -3.08 12.08
N ALA A 364 17.67 -2.03 11.38
CA ALA A 364 16.85 -2.14 10.18
C ALA A 364 17.52 -2.92 9.03
N PHE A 365 18.84 -3.08 9.06
CA PHE A 365 19.59 -3.88 8.07
C PHE A 365 19.54 -5.40 8.35
N GLN A 366 19.34 -5.79 9.61
CA GLN A 366 19.28 -7.19 10.04
C GLN A 366 17.84 -7.65 10.26
N THR A 367 17.08 -6.89 11.05
CA THR A 367 15.69 -7.14 11.51
C THR A 367 15.50 -8.47 12.24
N SER A 368 14.41 -8.61 12.96
CA SER A 368 14.04 -9.85 13.67
C SER A 368 12.82 -10.53 13.08
N GLY A 369 12.24 -9.97 12.03
CA GLY A 369 11.02 -10.48 11.42
C GLY A 369 11.05 -10.53 9.91
N ILE A 370 10.03 -11.19 9.39
CA ILE A 370 9.63 -11.15 7.98
C ILE A 370 8.18 -10.73 7.88
N ARG A 371 7.84 -9.97 6.83
CA ARG A 371 6.46 -9.64 6.49
C ARG A 371 6.02 -10.46 5.29
N VAL A 372 4.83 -11.04 5.38
CA VAL A 372 4.19 -11.78 4.30
C VAL A 372 2.76 -11.30 4.09
N GLY A 373 2.23 -11.52 2.89
CA GLY A 373 0.85 -11.22 2.52
C GLY A 373 0.33 -12.14 1.43
N THR A 374 -0.97 -12.14 1.24
CA THR A 374 -1.66 -13.12 0.39
C THR A 374 -2.28 -12.59 -0.91
N PRO A 375 -2.24 -11.28 -1.26
CA PRO A 375 -2.92 -10.79 -2.46
C PRO A 375 -2.44 -11.46 -3.75
N ALA A 376 -1.12 -11.50 -3.97
CA ALA A 376 -0.51 -12.02 -5.18
C ALA A 376 -0.83 -13.51 -5.39
N ILE A 377 -0.63 -14.35 -4.37
CA ILE A 377 -0.91 -15.78 -4.47
C ILE A 377 -2.42 -16.06 -4.61
N THR A 378 -3.28 -15.24 -4.01
CA THR A 378 -4.74 -15.33 -4.18
C THR A 378 -5.17 -14.96 -5.60
N THR A 379 -4.53 -13.96 -6.22
CA THR A 379 -4.78 -13.61 -7.64
C THR A 379 -4.48 -14.79 -8.56
N ARG A 380 -3.55 -15.66 -8.21
CA ARG A 380 -3.24 -16.89 -8.92
C ARG A 380 -4.21 -18.04 -8.65
N GLY A 381 -5.25 -17.83 -7.82
CA GLY A 381 -6.28 -18.85 -7.53
C GLY A 381 -6.02 -19.70 -6.29
N ALA A 382 -4.98 -19.41 -5.51
CA ALA A 382 -4.70 -20.13 -4.27
C ALA A 382 -5.80 -19.97 -3.23
N LYS A 383 -6.04 -21.03 -2.45
CA LYS A 383 -7.00 -21.08 -1.36
C LYS A 383 -6.33 -21.56 -0.07
N GLU A 384 -7.07 -21.58 1.03
CA GLU A 384 -6.60 -21.86 2.38
C GLU A 384 -5.75 -23.15 2.53
N PRO A 385 -6.06 -24.28 1.87
CA PRO A 385 -5.22 -25.48 2.01
C PRO A 385 -3.77 -25.25 1.58
N LEU A 386 -3.55 -24.50 0.50
CA LEU A 386 -2.20 -24.19 0.03
C LEU A 386 -1.43 -23.32 1.01
N MET A 387 -2.11 -22.49 1.83
CA MET A 387 -1.44 -21.63 2.81
C MET A 387 -0.68 -22.44 3.87
N GLY A 388 -1.26 -23.56 4.30
CA GLY A 388 -0.58 -24.50 5.21
C GLY A 388 0.67 -25.11 4.58
N GLU A 389 0.58 -25.55 3.33
CA GLU A 389 1.72 -26.15 2.59
C GLU A 389 2.85 -25.10 2.39
N ILE A 390 2.51 -23.86 2.04
CA ILE A 390 3.48 -22.76 1.91
C ILE A 390 4.22 -22.53 3.24
N VAL A 391 3.50 -22.52 4.36
CA VAL A 391 4.12 -22.34 5.69
C VAL A 391 5.03 -23.52 6.04
N GLU A 392 4.69 -24.77 5.66
CA GLU A 392 5.58 -25.93 5.80
C GLU A 392 6.90 -25.74 5.01
N LEU A 393 6.80 -25.25 3.78
CA LEU A 393 7.97 -24.98 2.95
C LEU A 393 8.84 -23.86 3.54
N ILE A 394 8.22 -22.79 4.02
CA ILE A 394 8.92 -21.69 4.71
C ILE A 394 9.62 -22.23 5.96
N ASP A 395 8.93 -22.98 6.80
CA ASP A 395 9.50 -23.54 8.03
C ASP A 395 10.70 -24.45 7.75
N THR A 396 10.59 -25.28 6.70
CA THR A 396 11.67 -26.16 6.26
C THR A 396 12.94 -25.37 5.87
N VAL A 397 12.78 -24.27 5.14
CA VAL A 397 13.92 -23.40 4.76
C VAL A 397 14.49 -22.69 5.97
N LEU A 398 13.65 -22.15 6.84
CA LEU A 398 14.09 -21.38 8.02
C LEU A 398 14.77 -22.27 9.08
N ALA A 399 14.46 -23.56 9.13
CA ALA A 399 15.15 -24.52 10.00
C ALA A 399 16.57 -24.85 9.52
N ALA A 400 16.88 -24.64 8.24
CA ALA A 400 18.20 -24.90 7.66
C ALA A 400 18.57 -23.85 6.59
N PRO A 401 18.68 -22.55 6.96
CA PRO A 401 18.72 -21.43 6.02
C PRO A 401 20.02 -21.33 5.20
N GLU A 402 21.04 -22.10 5.57
CA GLU A 402 22.32 -22.16 4.87
C GLU A 402 22.54 -23.50 4.15
N CYS A 403 21.55 -24.39 4.16
CA CYS A 403 21.64 -25.71 3.53
C CYS A 403 21.15 -25.68 2.08
N ASP A 404 22.08 -25.55 1.13
CA ASP A 404 21.77 -25.51 -0.32
C ASP A 404 20.92 -26.70 -0.80
N LYS A 405 21.12 -27.88 -0.22
CA LYS A 405 20.34 -29.09 -0.56
C LYS A 405 18.87 -28.90 -0.14
N THR A 406 18.62 -28.41 1.07
CA THR A 406 17.26 -28.16 1.57
C THR A 406 16.58 -27.06 0.74
N ILE A 407 17.27 -25.94 0.51
CA ILE A 407 16.80 -24.81 -0.30
C ILE A 407 16.44 -25.28 -1.72
N GLY A 408 17.33 -26.07 -2.36
CA GLY A 408 17.11 -26.63 -3.70
C GLY A 408 15.90 -27.54 -3.77
N ALA A 409 15.73 -28.44 -2.80
CA ALA A 409 14.59 -29.35 -2.73
C ALA A 409 13.25 -28.59 -2.52
N VAL A 410 13.25 -27.53 -1.68
CA VAL A 410 12.06 -26.67 -1.50
C VAL A 410 11.76 -25.90 -2.78
N ARG A 411 12.77 -25.33 -3.46
CA ARG A 411 12.59 -24.63 -4.74
C ARG A 411 11.95 -25.52 -5.81
N GLU A 412 12.38 -26.78 -5.93
CA GLU A 412 11.77 -27.72 -6.87
C GLU A 412 10.28 -27.97 -6.56
N LYS A 413 9.92 -28.10 -5.27
CA LYS A 413 8.52 -28.24 -4.85
C LYS A 413 7.71 -26.95 -5.16
N VAL A 414 8.26 -25.79 -4.83
CA VAL A 414 7.63 -24.48 -5.14
C VAL A 414 7.36 -24.39 -6.64
N ASN A 415 8.35 -24.65 -7.48
CA ASN A 415 8.19 -24.60 -8.94
C ASN A 415 7.19 -25.64 -9.46
N GLY A 416 7.10 -26.80 -8.80
CA GLY A 416 6.09 -27.82 -9.09
C GLY A 416 4.67 -27.33 -8.80
N ILE A 417 4.43 -26.83 -7.60
CA ILE A 417 3.15 -26.27 -7.16
C ILE A 417 2.69 -25.15 -8.10
N MET A 418 3.59 -24.21 -8.41
CA MET A 418 3.22 -22.99 -9.14
C MET A 418 2.85 -23.25 -10.62
N LYS A 419 3.10 -24.42 -11.17
CA LYS A 419 2.59 -24.83 -12.49
C LYS A 419 1.06 -24.91 -12.53
N GLU A 420 0.43 -25.24 -11.40
CA GLU A 420 -1.03 -25.32 -11.27
C GLU A 420 -1.71 -23.97 -11.04
N TYR A 421 -0.92 -22.92 -10.85
CA TYR A 421 -1.39 -21.56 -10.55
C TYR A 421 -0.85 -20.54 -11.56
N PRO A 422 -1.34 -20.51 -12.81
CA PRO A 422 -0.89 -19.57 -13.83
C PRO A 422 -1.22 -18.12 -13.44
N ILE A 423 -0.46 -17.15 -14.00
CA ILE A 423 -0.69 -15.71 -13.77
C ILE A 423 -1.22 -15.07 -15.04
N PHE A 424 -0.56 -15.30 -16.17
CA PHE A 424 -0.78 -14.59 -17.42
C PHE A 424 -1.47 -15.49 -18.43
N ALA A 425 -2.34 -14.91 -19.24
CA ALA A 425 -3.05 -15.60 -20.30
C ALA A 425 -2.25 -15.70 -21.61
N TRP A 426 -1.05 -15.09 -21.66
CA TRP A 426 -0.15 -15.12 -22.82
C TRP A 426 1.10 -15.94 -22.54
#